data_465e636adeee8d64c8b6445618ab5e5d
#
_entry.id   465e636adeee8d64c8b6445618ab5e5d
#
_cell.length_a   1.000
_cell.length_b   1.000
_cell.length_c   1.000
_cell.angle_alpha   90.00
_cell.angle_beta   90.00
_cell.angle_gamma   90.00
#
_symmetry.space_group_name_H-M   'P 1'
#
loop_
_entity.id
_entity.type
_entity.pdbx_description
1 polymer ?
#
loop_
_entity_poly.entity_id
_entity_poly.type
_entity_poly.pdbx_seq_one_letter_code
_entity_poly.pdbx_strand_id
1 'polypeptide(L)'
;LNYLTAYPLLAQSNLKNEIKVMTFNIRYGAANDGENSWQFRKDNVVKTIQAFKPDLLGLQEALQPQIDELLMQMPDYACVGVGRDDGKSEGEQSCIFYLKYRFIVDSAETFWFSETPNIVASKSWGNNILRICTWARLHDKFSGKDFYLFNVHLDHESQISREKSTELLVKTI
;
A
#
# COMPACT_ATOMS: atom_id res chain seq x y z
N LEU A 1 6.30 10.69 56.37
CA LEU A 1 5.21 10.13 55.58
C LEU A 1 5.44 10.47 54.11
N ASN A 2 5.97 9.44 53.36
CA ASN A 2 6.15 9.56 51.92
C ASN A 2 4.87 9.07 51.25
N TYR A 3 4.16 9.96 50.54
CA TYR A 3 3.06 9.60 49.67
C TYR A 3 3.64 9.20 48.30
N LEU A 4 3.65 7.91 48.03
CA LEU A 4 3.83 7.36 46.70
C LEU A 4 2.55 7.60 45.88
N THR A 5 2.57 8.56 44.98
CA THR A 5 1.50 8.73 43.99
C THR A 5 1.65 7.66 42.92
N ALA A 6 0.78 6.66 42.96
CA ALA A 6 0.63 5.68 41.88
C ALA A 6 -0.04 6.36 40.68
N TYR A 7 0.72 6.60 39.60
CA TYR A 7 0.14 7.01 38.32
C TYR A 7 -0.57 5.81 37.67
N PRO A 8 -1.76 6.01 37.12
CA PRO A 8 -2.48 4.89 36.52
C PRO A 8 -1.82 4.46 35.23
N LEU A 9 -1.29 3.24 35.24
CA LEU A 9 -0.69 2.54 34.08
C LEU A 9 -1.72 2.08 33.03
N LEU A 10 -2.98 2.52 33.14
CA LEU A 10 -4.11 1.99 32.38
C LEU A 10 -4.36 2.65 31.02
N ALA A 11 -3.69 3.76 30.70
CA ALA A 11 -3.94 4.47 29.43
C ALA A 11 -3.07 4.01 28.26
N GLN A 12 -2.00 3.24 28.50
CA GLN A 12 -1.07 2.80 27.44
C GLN A 12 -1.47 1.48 26.75
N SER A 13 -2.37 0.69 27.30
CA SER A 13 -2.69 -0.64 26.76
C SER A 13 -3.63 -0.64 25.54
N ASN A 14 -4.45 0.40 25.36
CA ASN A 14 -5.42 0.45 24.26
C ASN A 14 -4.85 0.95 22.93
N LEU A 15 -3.80 1.76 22.94
CA LEU A 15 -3.17 2.28 21.71
C LEU A 15 -2.32 1.24 20.96
N LYS A 16 -1.93 0.14 21.61
CA LYS A 16 -1.10 -0.92 20.99
C LYS A 16 -1.88 -1.81 20.00
N ASN A 17 -3.20 -1.83 20.08
CA ASN A 17 -4.04 -2.71 19.26
C ASN A 17 -4.66 -2.02 18.03
N GLU A 18 -4.62 -0.70 17.95
CA GLU A 18 -5.07 0.02 16.76
C GLU A 18 -3.99 0.03 15.67
N ILE A 19 -4.40 -0.23 14.43
CA ILE A 19 -3.59 -0.07 13.23
C ILE A 19 -4.25 1.00 12.37
N LYS A 20 -3.53 2.10 12.11
CA LYS A 20 -3.99 3.14 11.20
C LYS A 20 -3.64 2.76 9.77
N VAL A 21 -4.64 2.50 8.96
CA VAL A 21 -4.47 2.15 7.55
C VAL A 21 -4.93 3.31 6.68
N MET A 22 -4.12 3.67 5.70
CA MET A 22 -4.44 4.66 4.67
C MET A 22 -4.41 3.99 3.29
N THR A 23 -5.36 4.32 2.43
CA THR A 23 -5.29 4.05 1.00
C THR A 23 -5.22 5.37 0.25
N PHE A 24 -4.30 5.49 -0.69
CA PHE A 24 -4.06 6.75 -1.37
C PHE A 24 -3.61 6.54 -2.82
N ASN A 25 -4.49 6.85 -3.77
CA ASN A 25 -4.09 6.99 -5.16
C ASN A 25 -3.30 8.29 -5.30
N ILE A 26 -2.00 8.18 -5.57
CA ILE A 26 -1.11 9.34 -5.65
C ILE A 26 -0.97 9.90 -7.07
N ARG A 27 -1.76 9.44 -8.01
CA ARG A 27 -1.73 9.85 -9.42
C ARG A 27 -0.39 9.52 -10.12
N TYR A 28 -0.50 8.98 -11.31
CA TYR A 28 0.62 8.62 -12.20
C TYR A 28 1.64 9.76 -12.33
N GLY A 29 2.88 9.50 -11.92
CA GLY A 29 3.92 10.54 -11.79
C GLY A 29 4.42 11.14 -13.09
N ALA A 30 4.27 10.44 -14.22
CA ALA A 30 4.64 10.94 -15.53
C ALA A 30 3.49 11.62 -16.28
N ALA A 31 2.32 11.82 -15.65
CA ALA A 31 1.22 12.54 -16.25
C ALA A 31 1.57 14.00 -16.50
N ASN A 32 1.17 14.53 -17.67
CA ASN A 32 1.30 15.94 -17.97
C ASN A 32 0.10 16.71 -17.37
N ASP A 33 0.12 16.92 -16.06
CA ASP A 33 -0.97 17.57 -15.32
C ASP A 33 -0.67 19.07 -15.04
N GLY A 34 0.27 19.69 -15.80
CA GLY A 34 0.62 21.10 -15.66
C GLY A 34 1.13 21.40 -14.23
N GLU A 35 0.52 22.37 -13.55
CA GLU A 35 0.84 22.76 -12.17
C GLU A 35 0.54 21.66 -11.14
N ASN A 36 -0.23 20.62 -11.50
CA ASN A 36 -0.52 19.47 -10.68
C ASN A 36 0.39 18.26 -10.98
N SER A 37 1.41 18.43 -11.83
CA SER A 37 2.40 17.38 -12.08
C SER A 37 3.15 16.99 -10.80
N TRP A 38 3.67 15.78 -10.74
CA TRP A 38 4.28 15.20 -9.54
C TRP A 38 5.29 16.13 -8.86
N GLN A 39 6.17 16.75 -9.62
CA GLN A 39 7.21 17.65 -9.14
C GLN A 39 6.67 18.82 -8.28
N PHE A 40 5.44 19.26 -8.51
CA PHE A 40 4.83 20.38 -7.79
C PHE A 40 3.94 19.94 -6.61
N ARG A 41 3.48 18.70 -6.60
CA ARG A 41 2.55 18.20 -5.57
C ARG A 41 3.14 17.17 -4.62
N LYS A 42 4.35 16.64 -4.89
CA LYS A 42 4.98 15.60 -4.06
C LYS A 42 5.08 15.96 -2.58
N ASP A 43 5.44 17.21 -2.27
CA ASP A 43 5.53 17.67 -0.89
C ASP A 43 4.16 17.69 -0.18
N ASN A 44 3.08 17.95 -0.93
CA ASN A 44 1.73 17.89 -0.39
C ASN A 44 1.30 16.43 -0.13
N VAL A 45 1.69 15.49 -0.99
CA VAL A 45 1.48 14.06 -0.77
C VAL A 45 2.18 13.61 0.51
N VAL A 46 3.46 13.95 0.67
CA VAL A 46 4.24 13.65 1.89
C VAL A 46 3.59 14.26 3.13
N LYS A 47 3.24 15.54 3.09
CA LYS A 47 2.57 16.24 4.21
C LYS A 47 1.25 15.56 4.59
N THR A 48 0.47 15.12 3.59
CA THR A 48 -0.80 14.42 3.82
C THR A 48 -0.57 13.09 4.55
N ILE A 49 0.40 12.30 4.10
CA ILE A 49 0.75 11.02 4.74
C ILE A 49 1.27 11.27 6.16
N GLN A 50 2.19 12.23 6.33
CA GLN A 50 2.77 12.58 7.63
C GLN A 50 1.74 13.14 8.62
N ALA A 51 0.73 13.88 8.14
CA ALA A 51 -0.36 14.40 8.98
C ALA A 51 -1.27 13.27 9.49
N PHE A 52 -1.58 12.28 8.65
CA PHE A 52 -2.39 11.13 9.03
C PHE A 52 -1.61 10.13 9.90
N LYS A 53 -0.29 9.99 9.66
CA LYS A 53 0.61 9.04 10.35
C LYS A 53 0.10 7.60 10.25
N PRO A 54 -0.06 7.03 9.05
CA PRO A 54 -0.52 5.67 8.90
C PRO A 54 0.55 4.69 9.41
N ASP A 55 0.12 3.59 10.01
CA ASP A 55 0.99 2.45 10.28
C ASP A 55 1.23 1.63 9.00
N LEU A 56 0.19 1.57 8.15
CA LEU A 56 0.18 0.91 6.84
C LEU A 56 -0.45 1.84 5.80
N LEU A 57 0.15 1.87 4.60
CA LEU A 57 -0.30 2.73 3.51
C LEU A 57 -0.28 1.97 2.19
N GLY A 58 -1.46 1.77 1.59
CA GLY A 58 -1.59 1.28 0.21
C GLY A 58 -1.59 2.44 -0.77
N LEU A 59 -0.60 2.48 -1.67
CA LEU A 59 -0.53 3.45 -2.76
C LEU A 59 -1.03 2.83 -4.06
N GLN A 60 -1.66 3.64 -4.90
CA GLN A 60 -2.03 3.28 -6.27
C GLN A 60 -1.45 4.32 -7.23
N GLU A 61 -1.25 3.92 -8.48
CA GLU A 61 -0.63 4.70 -9.57
C GLU A 61 0.82 5.13 -9.28
N ALA A 62 1.46 4.52 -8.29
CA ALA A 62 2.82 4.88 -7.90
C ALA A 62 3.86 4.33 -8.90
N LEU A 63 4.69 5.19 -9.47
CA LEU A 63 5.87 4.81 -10.22
C LEU A 63 7.08 4.63 -9.29
N GLN A 64 8.06 3.80 -9.70
CA GLN A 64 9.26 3.58 -8.90
C GLN A 64 9.95 4.88 -8.45
N PRO A 65 10.16 5.91 -9.29
CA PRO A 65 10.75 7.18 -8.84
C PRO A 65 9.93 7.91 -7.77
N GLN A 66 8.57 7.82 -7.82
CA GLN A 66 7.72 8.39 -6.77
C GLN A 66 7.88 7.64 -5.45
N ILE A 67 7.97 6.31 -5.51
CA ILE A 67 8.19 5.44 -4.34
C ILE A 67 9.54 5.76 -3.69
N ASP A 68 10.60 5.89 -4.49
CA ASP A 68 11.95 6.20 -4.01
C ASP A 68 12.00 7.56 -3.31
N GLU A 69 11.37 8.59 -3.90
CA GLU A 69 11.28 9.92 -3.28
C GLU A 69 10.48 9.90 -1.97
N LEU A 70 9.38 9.13 -1.90
CA LEU A 70 8.59 9.00 -0.68
C LEU A 70 9.37 8.27 0.42
N LEU A 71 10.07 7.18 0.10
CA LEU A 71 10.92 6.46 1.06
C LEU A 71 12.08 7.31 1.57
N MET A 72 12.67 8.15 0.71
CA MET A 72 13.71 9.10 1.12
C MET A 72 13.19 10.12 2.14
N GLN A 73 11.98 10.61 1.97
CA GLN A 73 11.35 11.59 2.88
C GLN A 73 10.69 10.96 4.11
N MET A 74 10.44 9.66 4.07
CA MET A 74 9.80 8.90 5.15
C MET A 74 10.63 7.64 5.50
N PRO A 75 11.84 7.81 6.07
CA PRO A 75 12.81 6.72 6.26
C PRO A 75 12.34 5.63 7.25
N ASP A 76 11.31 5.89 8.04
CA ASP A 76 10.72 4.90 8.96
C ASP A 76 9.89 3.83 8.24
N TYR A 77 9.51 4.09 6.98
CA TYR A 77 8.77 3.14 6.17
C TYR A 77 9.70 2.27 5.32
N ALA A 78 9.19 1.10 5.00
CA ALA A 78 9.63 0.29 3.87
C ALA A 78 8.41 -0.04 3.01
N CYS A 79 8.60 -0.55 1.80
CA CYS A 79 7.50 -0.95 0.96
C CYS A 79 7.72 -2.31 0.31
N VAL A 80 6.61 -2.94 -0.09
CA VAL A 80 6.55 -4.13 -0.92
C VAL A 80 5.62 -3.88 -2.09
N GLY A 81 5.89 -4.51 -3.21
CA GLY A 81 5.17 -4.37 -4.47
C GLY A 81 6.12 -4.38 -5.64
N VAL A 82 5.59 -4.55 -6.85
CA VAL A 82 6.33 -4.52 -8.11
C VAL A 82 5.57 -3.75 -9.17
N GLY A 83 6.29 -3.29 -10.20
CA GLY A 83 5.72 -2.65 -11.37
C GLY A 83 4.87 -3.62 -12.18
N ARG A 84 3.72 -3.17 -12.62
CA ARG A 84 2.75 -4.01 -13.34
C ARG A 84 3.20 -4.44 -14.73
N ASP A 85 4.18 -3.73 -15.35
CA ASP A 85 4.58 -3.95 -16.73
C ASP A 85 5.68 -5.02 -16.86
N ASP A 86 6.59 -5.12 -15.89
CA ASP A 86 7.72 -6.05 -15.93
C ASP A 86 7.83 -6.98 -14.70
N GLY A 87 6.95 -6.81 -13.72
CA GLY A 87 7.03 -7.54 -12.45
C GLY A 87 8.23 -7.13 -11.59
N LYS A 88 8.82 -5.97 -11.83
CA LYS A 88 9.96 -5.41 -11.10
C LYS A 88 9.73 -3.94 -10.76
N SER A 89 10.12 -3.03 -11.65
CA SER A 89 10.06 -1.58 -11.41
C SER A 89 9.31 -0.79 -12.47
N GLU A 90 8.97 -1.39 -13.62
CA GLU A 90 8.30 -0.69 -14.70
C GLU A 90 6.78 -0.71 -14.56
N GLY A 91 6.17 0.44 -14.92
CA GLY A 91 4.73 0.66 -14.80
C GLY A 91 4.31 1.06 -13.39
N GLU A 92 3.01 1.27 -13.25
CA GLU A 92 2.42 1.62 -11.96
C GLU A 92 2.44 0.45 -10.98
N GLN A 93 2.62 0.77 -9.71
CA GLN A 93 2.55 -0.18 -8.61
C GLN A 93 1.29 0.05 -7.77
N SER A 94 0.78 -1.04 -7.19
CA SER A 94 -0.14 -1.03 -6.06
C SER A 94 0.64 -1.44 -4.81
N CYS A 95 1.63 -0.63 -4.41
CA CYS A 95 2.57 -0.99 -3.36
C CYS A 95 2.00 -0.76 -1.95
N ILE A 96 2.55 -1.49 -0.98
CA ILE A 96 2.20 -1.39 0.44
C ILE A 96 3.40 -0.85 1.20
N PHE A 97 3.26 0.33 1.80
CA PHE A 97 4.19 0.91 2.74
C PHE A 97 3.83 0.49 4.16
N TYR A 98 4.83 0.19 4.98
CA TYR A 98 4.66 -0.22 6.37
C TYR A 98 5.74 0.35 7.27
N LEU A 99 5.41 0.63 8.53
CA LEU A 99 6.37 1.08 9.54
C LEU A 99 7.31 -0.05 9.94
N LYS A 100 8.61 0.07 9.64
CA LYS A 100 9.66 -0.94 9.91
C LYS A 100 9.79 -1.32 11.38
N TYR A 101 9.59 -0.36 12.27
CA TYR A 101 9.71 -0.61 13.70
C TYR A 101 8.52 -1.42 14.25
N ARG A 102 7.36 -1.36 13.59
CA ARG A 102 6.13 -2.03 14.02
C ARG A 102 5.91 -3.38 13.34
N PHE A 103 6.15 -3.47 12.03
CA PHE A 103 5.82 -4.68 11.27
C PHE A 103 7.04 -5.43 10.76
N ILE A 104 6.86 -6.75 10.67
CA ILE A 104 7.71 -7.65 9.89
C ILE A 104 6.85 -8.15 8.73
N VAL A 105 7.37 -8.13 7.52
CA VAL A 105 6.75 -8.77 6.36
C VAL A 105 7.28 -10.20 6.28
N ASP A 106 6.42 -11.17 6.52
CA ASP A 106 6.77 -12.60 6.43
C ASP A 106 6.79 -13.06 4.98
N SER A 107 5.82 -12.59 4.18
CA SER A 107 5.71 -12.85 2.75
C SER A 107 4.92 -11.75 2.07
N ALA A 108 5.23 -11.48 0.79
CA ALA A 108 4.49 -10.55 -0.04
C ALA A 108 4.60 -10.98 -1.50
N GLU A 109 3.54 -10.80 -2.25
CA GLU A 109 3.50 -11.05 -3.69
C GLU A 109 2.61 -10.03 -4.39
N THR A 110 2.81 -9.91 -5.71
CA THR A 110 1.93 -9.16 -6.60
C THR A 110 1.42 -10.10 -7.68
N PHE A 111 0.11 -10.10 -7.92
CA PHE A 111 -0.51 -10.85 -8.99
C PHE A 111 -1.34 -9.94 -9.90
N TRP A 112 -1.56 -10.39 -11.13
CA TRP A 112 -2.31 -9.64 -12.14
C TRP A 112 -3.77 -10.06 -12.14
N PHE A 113 -4.67 -9.10 -12.25
CA PHE A 113 -6.08 -9.37 -12.43
C PHE A 113 -6.36 -9.86 -13.86
N SER A 114 -6.20 -11.15 -14.05
CA SER A 114 -6.37 -11.86 -15.32
C SER A 114 -6.74 -13.33 -15.08
N GLU A 115 -7.00 -14.07 -16.16
CA GLU A 115 -7.19 -15.53 -16.12
C GLU A 115 -5.88 -16.28 -15.80
N THR A 116 -4.75 -15.61 -15.94
CA THR A 116 -3.40 -16.13 -15.62
C THR A 116 -2.67 -15.22 -14.64
N PRO A 117 -3.13 -15.14 -13.37
CA PRO A 117 -2.69 -14.11 -12.42
C PRO A 117 -1.20 -14.13 -12.11
N ASN A 118 -0.52 -15.26 -12.26
CA ASN A 118 0.90 -15.43 -11.99
C ASN A 118 1.80 -15.11 -13.21
N ILE A 119 1.19 -14.74 -14.36
CA ILE A 119 1.94 -14.33 -15.55
C ILE A 119 2.04 -12.79 -15.54
N VAL A 120 3.30 -12.31 -15.51
CA VAL A 120 3.61 -10.88 -15.57
C VAL A 120 2.98 -10.22 -16.78
N ALA A 121 2.41 -9.04 -16.61
CA ALA A 121 1.75 -8.24 -17.63
C ALA A 121 0.56 -8.93 -18.32
N SER A 122 -0.05 -9.92 -17.66
CA SER A 122 -1.26 -10.57 -18.20
C SER A 122 -2.49 -9.67 -18.04
N LYS A 123 -3.39 -9.72 -19.04
CA LYS A 123 -4.67 -9.00 -19.10
C LYS A 123 -5.79 -9.92 -19.51
N SER A 124 -6.99 -9.69 -18.95
CA SER A 124 -8.21 -10.41 -19.32
C SER A 124 -9.44 -9.53 -19.15
N TRP A 125 -10.61 -10.05 -19.48
CA TRP A 125 -11.93 -9.47 -19.15
C TRP A 125 -12.16 -8.06 -19.69
N GLY A 126 -11.52 -7.72 -20.83
CA GLY A 126 -11.68 -6.42 -21.49
C GLY A 126 -10.85 -5.28 -20.88
N ASN A 127 -9.85 -5.60 -20.06
CA ASN A 127 -8.91 -4.60 -19.56
C ASN A 127 -8.07 -4.00 -20.70
N ASN A 128 -8.11 -2.69 -20.84
CA ASN A 128 -7.17 -1.95 -21.68
C ASN A 128 -5.84 -1.75 -20.94
N ILE A 129 -5.89 -1.62 -19.63
CA ILE A 129 -4.76 -1.33 -18.74
C ILE A 129 -4.53 -2.51 -17.81
N LEU A 130 -3.27 -2.83 -17.53
CA LEU A 130 -2.89 -3.85 -16.56
C LEU A 130 -3.39 -3.49 -15.17
N ARG A 131 -3.97 -4.46 -14.46
CA ARG A 131 -4.45 -4.31 -13.10
C ARG A 131 -3.82 -5.35 -12.20
N ILE A 132 -3.36 -4.94 -11.04
CA ILE A 132 -2.61 -5.78 -10.12
C ILE A 132 -3.17 -5.66 -8.70
N CYS A 133 -2.91 -6.69 -7.92
CA CYS A 133 -3.03 -6.69 -6.48
C CYS A 133 -1.69 -7.03 -5.86
N THR A 134 -1.22 -6.20 -4.94
CA THR A 134 -0.11 -6.55 -4.05
C THR A 134 -0.68 -6.95 -2.70
N TRP A 135 -0.23 -8.07 -2.15
CA TRP A 135 -0.57 -8.49 -0.80
C TRP A 135 0.68 -8.72 0.04
N ALA A 136 0.53 -8.58 1.34
CA ALA A 136 1.56 -8.88 2.32
C ALA A 136 0.96 -9.60 3.53
N ARG A 137 1.64 -10.63 4.03
CA ARG A 137 1.46 -11.16 5.38
C ARG A 137 2.36 -10.41 6.33
N LEU A 138 1.75 -9.79 7.32
CA LEU A 138 2.40 -8.88 8.25
C LEU A 138 2.30 -9.44 9.68
N HIS A 139 3.42 -9.45 10.38
CA HIS A 139 3.47 -9.65 11.83
C HIS A 139 3.52 -8.31 12.55
N ASP A 140 2.52 -7.97 13.35
CA ASP A 140 2.52 -6.77 14.19
C ASP A 140 3.26 -7.03 15.51
N LYS A 141 4.46 -6.50 15.64
CA LYS A 141 5.30 -6.64 16.86
C LYS A 141 4.67 -6.06 18.13
N PHE A 142 3.67 -5.19 18.00
CA PHE A 142 3.01 -4.58 19.16
C PHE A 142 1.91 -5.46 19.72
N SER A 143 1.12 -6.10 18.86
CA SER A 143 0.03 -7.01 19.26
C SER A 143 0.43 -8.47 19.28
N GLY A 144 1.53 -8.84 18.60
CA GLY A 144 1.96 -10.22 18.38
C GLY A 144 1.06 -10.99 17.41
N LYS A 145 0.24 -10.30 16.60
CA LYS A 145 -0.71 -10.91 15.67
C LYS A 145 -0.22 -10.83 14.23
N ASP A 146 -0.59 -11.85 13.46
CA ASP A 146 -0.40 -11.89 12.02
C ASP A 146 -1.70 -11.54 11.32
N PHE A 147 -1.59 -10.87 10.18
CA PHE A 147 -2.73 -10.56 9.31
C PHE A 147 -2.25 -10.34 7.87
N TYR A 148 -3.20 -10.33 6.94
CA TYR A 148 -2.94 -10.04 5.53
C TYR A 148 -3.48 -8.65 5.17
N LEU A 149 -2.74 -7.94 4.35
CA LEU A 149 -3.16 -6.69 3.72
C LEU A 149 -3.11 -6.86 2.20
N PHE A 150 -4.20 -6.51 1.53
CA PHE A 150 -4.32 -6.52 0.07
C PHE A 150 -4.52 -5.10 -0.42
N ASN A 151 -3.66 -4.63 -1.31
CA ASN A 151 -3.77 -3.32 -1.97
C ASN A 151 -4.08 -3.52 -3.44
N VAL A 152 -5.20 -2.96 -3.90
CA VAL A 152 -5.72 -3.16 -5.24
C VAL A 152 -5.95 -1.84 -5.96
N HIS A 153 -5.81 -1.86 -7.29
CA HIS A 153 -6.27 -0.80 -8.17
C HIS A 153 -7.14 -1.42 -9.27
N LEU A 154 -8.45 -1.41 -9.07
CA LEU A 154 -9.40 -2.02 -9.99
C LEU A 154 -9.53 -1.20 -11.28
N ASP A 155 -10.05 -1.85 -12.33
CA ASP A 155 -10.24 -1.20 -13.63
C ASP A 155 -11.33 -0.11 -13.56
N HIS A 156 -11.07 1.05 -14.16
CA HIS A 156 -11.99 2.17 -14.14
C HIS A 156 -13.00 2.14 -15.29
N GLU A 157 -12.73 1.37 -16.36
CA GLU A 157 -13.57 1.30 -17.55
C GLU A 157 -14.47 0.06 -17.54
N SER A 158 -13.88 -1.13 -17.37
CA SER A 158 -14.58 -2.41 -17.51
C SER A 158 -15.27 -2.86 -16.22
N GLN A 159 -16.60 -2.89 -16.20
CA GLN A 159 -17.37 -3.46 -15.10
C GLN A 159 -17.11 -4.97 -14.92
N ILE A 160 -17.05 -5.70 -16.05
CA ILE A 160 -16.74 -7.14 -16.05
C ILE A 160 -15.38 -7.40 -15.41
N SER A 161 -14.39 -6.57 -15.72
CA SER A 161 -13.08 -6.70 -15.11
C SER A 161 -13.13 -6.49 -13.60
N ARG A 162 -13.84 -5.48 -13.10
CA ARG A 162 -13.98 -5.26 -11.65
C ARG A 162 -14.61 -6.45 -10.95
N GLU A 163 -15.68 -7.01 -11.52
CA GLU A 163 -16.37 -8.18 -10.97
C GLU A 163 -15.44 -9.40 -10.93
N LYS A 164 -14.80 -9.72 -12.06
CA LYS A 164 -13.86 -10.85 -12.17
C LYS A 164 -12.62 -10.68 -11.28
N SER A 165 -12.10 -9.47 -11.19
CA SER A 165 -10.98 -9.16 -10.29
C SER A 165 -11.38 -9.38 -8.82
N THR A 166 -12.59 -8.98 -8.44
CA THR A 166 -13.10 -9.20 -7.08
C THR A 166 -13.35 -10.70 -6.81
N GLU A 167 -13.89 -11.45 -7.76
CA GLU A 167 -14.03 -12.91 -7.64
C GLU A 167 -12.67 -13.60 -7.46
N LEU A 168 -11.65 -13.17 -8.23
CA LEU A 168 -10.29 -13.70 -8.10
C LEU A 168 -9.70 -13.36 -6.74
N LEU A 169 -9.84 -12.10 -6.29
CA LEU A 169 -9.34 -11.65 -4.99
C LEU A 169 -9.93 -12.48 -3.85
N VAL A 170 -11.25 -12.70 -3.83
CA VAL A 170 -11.93 -13.52 -2.81
C VAL A 170 -11.45 -14.97 -2.80
N LYS A 171 -11.07 -15.52 -3.96
CA LYS A 171 -10.51 -16.89 -4.04
C LYS A 171 -9.06 -16.96 -3.56
N THR A 172 -8.36 -15.83 -3.53
CA THR A 172 -6.95 -15.76 -3.12
C THR A 172 -6.82 -15.54 -1.61
N ILE A 173 -7.82 -14.93 -0.95
CA ILE A 173 -7.91 -14.74 0.49
C ILE A 173 -8.25 -16.06 1.20
#